data_61903bca3b946a072fd20d711f7bad52
#
_entry.id   61903bca3b946a072fd20d711f7bad52
#
_cell.length_a   1.000
_cell.length_b   1.000
_cell.length_c   1.000
_cell.angle_alpha   90.00
_cell.angle_beta   90.00
_cell.angle_gamma   90.00
#
_symmetry.space_group_name_H-M   'P 1'
#
loop_
_entity.id
_entity.type
_entity.pdbx_description
1 polymer ?
#
loop_
_entity_poly.entity_id
_entity_poly.type
_entity_poly.pdbx_seq_one_letter_code
_entity_poly.pdbx_strand_id
1 'polypeptide(L)'
;MNIKYKSGFTLIEMAIVLVIVGLIVSALLAPLSAQRDIKDYSVVRTDLEQIKEALYGYAVVNGSLPCPDTNGDGVSEACSSIFSTASTGGNVPWVTLGVQGNDPWNRPYQYRVNNAFSTTFTLSTAGSGAGILRVYTDNSLALTLANNVPAVIYSSGKNGAVQPPVSADELENRTTAGAKLDANFVSREFSPTFDDVVVWISPNILFNRMVTAGKLP
;
A
#
# COMPACT_ATOMS: atom_id res chain seq x y z
N MET A 1 -16.47 -25.99 -70.63
CA MET A 1 -17.02 -25.32 -69.44
C MET A 1 -16.66 -26.16 -68.24
N ASN A 2 -15.56 -25.84 -67.54
CA ASN A 2 -15.07 -26.61 -66.39
C ASN A 2 -15.77 -26.10 -65.10
N ILE A 3 -16.69 -26.88 -64.59
CA ILE A 3 -17.36 -26.63 -63.33
C ILE A 3 -16.39 -27.08 -62.21
N LYS A 4 -15.76 -26.07 -61.52
CA LYS A 4 -15.01 -26.30 -60.29
C LYS A 4 -16.01 -26.60 -59.17
N TYR A 5 -16.06 -27.83 -58.69
CA TYR A 5 -16.77 -28.19 -57.45
C TYR A 5 -16.06 -27.53 -56.26
N LYS A 6 -16.73 -26.63 -55.57
CA LYS A 6 -16.26 -26.15 -54.25
C LYS A 6 -16.58 -27.23 -53.24
N SER A 7 -15.56 -27.87 -52.70
CA SER A 7 -15.72 -28.78 -51.55
C SER A 7 -16.10 -27.96 -50.33
N GLY A 8 -17.25 -28.26 -49.75
CA GLY A 8 -17.67 -27.70 -48.45
C GLY A 8 -16.98 -28.42 -47.29
N PHE A 9 -16.83 -27.78 -46.18
CA PHE A 9 -16.30 -28.37 -44.92
C PHE A 9 -17.21 -29.46 -44.41
N THR A 10 -16.64 -30.58 -43.94
CA THR A 10 -17.37 -31.68 -43.31
C THR A 10 -17.72 -31.30 -41.86
N LEU A 11 -18.78 -31.86 -41.30
CA LEU A 11 -19.23 -31.65 -39.92
C LEU A 11 -18.16 -32.06 -38.90
N ILE A 12 -17.41 -33.10 -39.20
CA ILE A 12 -16.32 -33.62 -38.35
C ILE A 12 -15.12 -32.66 -38.39
N GLU A 13 -14.81 -32.07 -39.51
CA GLU A 13 -13.73 -31.12 -39.68
C GLU A 13 -13.96 -29.86 -38.85
N MET A 14 -15.20 -29.34 -38.84
CA MET A 14 -15.59 -28.21 -37.99
C MET A 14 -15.58 -28.59 -36.49
N ALA A 15 -15.98 -29.79 -36.14
CA ALA A 15 -15.92 -30.28 -34.76
C ALA A 15 -14.48 -30.34 -34.21
N ILE A 16 -13.55 -30.87 -35.00
CA ILE A 16 -12.13 -30.91 -34.61
C ILE A 16 -11.52 -29.49 -34.48
N VAL A 17 -11.84 -28.60 -35.41
CA VAL A 17 -11.37 -27.21 -35.35
C VAL A 17 -11.86 -26.51 -34.07
N LEU A 18 -13.15 -26.67 -33.70
CA LEU A 18 -13.70 -26.10 -32.48
C LEU A 18 -13.03 -26.62 -31.22
N VAL A 19 -12.73 -27.95 -31.18
CA VAL A 19 -12.00 -28.55 -30.04
C VAL A 19 -10.59 -27.95 -29.93
N ILE A 20 -9.84 -27.86 -31.03
CA ILE A 20 -8.49 -27.33 -31.05
C ILE A 20 -8.49 -25.83 -30.63
N VAL A 21 -9.40 -25.03 -31.20
CA VAL A 21 -9.54 -23.62 -30.83
C VAL A 21 -9.89 -23.47 -29.34
N GLY A 22 -10.82 -24.30 -28.82
CA GLY A 22 -11.17 -24.30 -27.40
C GLY A 22 -9.99 -24.60 -26.47
N LEU A 23 -9.15 -25.57 -26.86
CA LEU A 23 -7.93 -25.90 -26.11
C LEU A 23 -6.89 -24.76 -26.13
N ILE A 24 -6.68 -24.14 -27.29
CA ILE A 24 -5.74 -23.00 -27.42
C ILE A 24 -6.21 -21.81 -26.60
N VAL A 25 -7.49 -21.45 -26.69
CA VAL A 25 -8.07 -20.34 -25.92
C VAL A 25 -7.95 -20.61 -24.42
N SER A 26 -8.27 -21.82 -23.97
CA SER A 26 -8.15 -22.20 -22.56
C SER A 26 -6.71 -22.06 -22.03
N ALA A 27 -5.71 -22.45 -22.82
CA ALA A 27 -4.30 -22.36 -22.44
C ALA A 27 -3.78 -20.90 -22.35
N LEU A 28 -4.39 -19.96 -23.07
CA LEU A 28 -3.99 -18.54 -23.08
C LEU A 28 -4.58 -17.72 -21.94
N LEU A 29 -5.68 -18.18 -21.32
CA LEU A 29 -6.37 -17.41 -20.27
C LEU A 29 -5.62 -17.42 -18.93
N ALA A 30 -4.95 -18.51 -18.57
CA ALA A 30 -4.26 -18.65 -17.30
C ALA A 30 -3.06 -17.67 -17.11
N PRO A 31 -2.16 -17.49 -18.10
CA PRO A 31 -1.04 -16.56 -17.95
C PRO A 31 -1.46 -15.07 -17.90
N LEU A 32 -2.63 -14.73 -18.45
CA LEU A 32 -3.11 -13.36 -18.50
C LEU A 32 -3.49 -12.80 -17.13
N SER A 33 -4.06 -13.62 -16.24
CA SER A 33 -4.39 -13.21 -14.87
C SER A 33 -3.13 -12.94 -14.04
N ALA A 34 -2.12 -13.80 -14.15
CA ALA A 34 -0.86 -13.62 -13.45
C ALA A 34 -0.12 -12.33 -13.90
N GLN A 35 -0.16 -12.01 -15.19
CA GLN A 35 0.43 -10.78 -15.70
C GLN A 35 -0.27 -9.52 -15.17
N ARG A 36 -1.59 -9.56 -15.01
CA ARG A 36 -2.35 -8.45 -14.39
C ARG A 36 -1.95 -8.26 -12.94
N ASP A 37 -1.89 -9.33 -12.15
CA ASP A 37 -1.51 -9.25 -10.76
C ASP A 37 -0.10 -8.63 -10.59
N ILE A 38 0.88 -9.05 -11.38
CA ILE A 38 2.23 -8.48 -11.37
C ILE A 38 2.21 -6.97 -11.68
N LYS A 39 1.42 -6.56 -12.68
CA LYS A 39 1.26 -5.16 -13.03
C LYS A 39 0.63 -4.37 -11.89
N ASP A 40 -0.45 -4.88 -11.27
CA ASP A 40 -1.16 -4.20 -10.20
C ASP A 40 -0.25 -4.00 -8.97
N TYR A 41 0.54 -5.00 -8.58
CA TYR A 41 1.55 -4.84 -7.52
C TYR A 41 2.67 -3.86 -7.88
N SER A 42 3.06 -3.78 -9.16
CA SER A 42 4.02 -2.78 -9.62
C SER A 42 3.47 -1.36 -9.50
N VAL A 43 2.18 -1.17 -9.83
CA VAL A 43 1.48 0.12 -9.64
C VAL A 43 1.45 0.49 -8.17
N VAL A 44 1.02 -0.43 -7.29
CA VAL A 44 0.99 -0.19 -5.83
C VAL A 44 2.35 0.28 -5.29
N ARG A 45 3.43 -0.40 -5.68
CA ARG A 45 4.78 -0.01 -5.24
C ARG A 45 5.16 1.39 -5.72
N THR A 46 4.83 1.72 -6.96
CA THR A 46 5.09 3.05 -7.54
C THR A 46 4.29 4.13 -6.81
N ASP A 47 3.00 3.89 -6.57
CA ASP A 47 2.12 4.82 -5.88
C ASP A 47 2.58 5.05 -4.43
N LEU A 48 2.93 3.98 -3.70
CA LEU A 48 3.42 4.09 -2.33
C LEU A 48 4.74 4.87 -2.25
N GLU A 49 5.66 4.71 -3.23
CA GLU A 49 6.86 5.52 -3.31
C GLU A 49 6.56 6.99 -3.63
N GLN A 50 5.59 7.27 -4.51
CA GLN A 50 5.13 8.64 -4.79
C GLN A 50 4.49 9.28 -3.54
N ILE A 51 3.65 8.55 -2.80
CA ILE A 51 3.06 9.00 -1.54
C ILE A 51 4.16 9.32 -0.53
N LYS A 52 5.15 8.44 -0.40
CA LYS A 52 6.31 8.64 0.47
C LYS A 52 7.08 9.91 0.13
N GLU A 53 7.35 10.15 -1.16
CA GLU A 53 8.01 11.37 -1.62
C GLU A 53 7.17 12.63 -1.37
N ALA A 54 5.85 12.56 -1.57
CA ALA A 54 4.93 13.65 -1.27
C ALA A 54 4.90 13.97 0.23
N LEU A 55 4.96 12.96 1.10
CA LEU A 55 5.05 13.14 2.56
C LEU A 55 6.36 13.84 2.97
N TYR A 56 7.49 13.47 2.37
CA TYR A 56 8.75 14.20 2.59
C TYR A 56 8.64 15.67 2.13
N GLY A 57 8.06 15.90 0.96
CA GLY A 57 7.83 17.25 0.44
C GLY A 57 6.93 18.08 1.35
N TYR A 58 5.83 17.48 1.81
CA TYR A 58 4.90 18.12 2.74
C TYR A 58 5.60 18.52 4.05
N ALA A 59 6.39 17.61 4.63
CA ALA A 59 7.13 17.88 5.86
C ALA A 59 8.13 19.03 5.70
N VAL A 60 8.84 19.09 4.58
CA VAL A 60 9.78 20.18 4.27
C VAL A 60 9.05 21.54 4.20
N VAL A 61 7.86 21.58 3.62
CA VAL A 61 7.08 22.83 3.51
C VAL A 61 6.47 23.24 4.85
N ASN A 62 5.81 22.32 5.53
CA ASN A 62 4.95 22.59 6.69
C ASN A 62 5.64 22.41 8.04
N GLY A 63 6.83 21.78 8.10
CA GLY A 63 7.54 21.51 9.35
C GLY A 63 7.00 20.29 10.12
N SER A 64 6.03 19.57 9.57
CA SER A 64 5.39 18.39 10.15
C SER A 64 4.83 17.46 9.06
N LEU A 65 4.57 16.21 9.40
CA LEU A 65 3.79 15.32 8.56
C LEU A 65 2.30 15.64 8.66
N PRO A 66 1.51 15.40 7.60
CA PRO A 66 0.06 15.58 7.65
C PRO A 66 -0.58 14.55 8.57
N CYS A 67 -1.77 14.86 9.10
CA CYS A 67 -2.58 13.85 9.75
C CYS A 67 -3.35 13.00 8.74
N PRO A 68 -3.71 11.74 9.10
CA PRO A 68 -4.52 10.89 8.25
C PRO A 68 -5.86 11.51 7.92
N ASP A 69 -6.40 11.14 6.76
CA ASP A 69 -7.80 11.32 6.43
C ASP A 69 -8.63 10.25 7.16
N THR A 70 -9.55 10.67 8.01
CA THR A 70 -10.42 9.77 8.79
C THR A 70 -11.88 9.81 8.34
N ASN A 71 -12.25 10.77 7.48
CA ASN A 71 -13.62 10.95 6.99
C ASN A 71 -13.79 10.51 5.52
N GLY A 72 -12.70 10.25 4.80
CA GLY A 72 -12.70 9.75 3.43
C GLY A 72 -12.77 10.83 2.35
N ASP A 73 -12.53 12.10 2.69
CA ASP A 73 -12.54 13.21 1.73
C ASP A 73 -11.15 13.48 1.10
N GLY A 74 -10.11 12.82 1.60
CA GLY A 74 -8.74 12.94 1.12
C GLY A 74 -7.98 14.14 1.66
N VAL A 75 -8.59 14.91 2.56
CA VAL A 75 -7.95 16.06 3.18
C VAL A 75 -7.32 15.66 4.51
N SER A 76 -6.16 16.23 4.82
CA SER A 76 -5.53 16.03 6.13
C SER A 76 -6.39 16.62 7.24
N GLU A 77 -6.73 15.79 8.24
CA GLU A 77 -7.51 16.24 9.39
C GLU A 77 -6.72 17.20 10.30
N ALA A 78 -7.47 17.92 11.14
CA ALA A 78 -6.84 18.67 12.22
C ALA A 78 -6.27 17.69 13.26
N CYS A 79 -4.96 17.58 13.33
CA CYS A 79 -4.27 16.56 14.14
C CYS A 79 -4.71 16.57 15.61
N SER A 80 -4.92 17.73 16.19
CA SER A 80 -5.34 17.88 17.59
C SER A 80 -6.71 17.26 17.90
N SER A 81 -7.56 17.09 16.89
CA SER A 81 -8.92 16.54 17.07
C SER A 81 -8.98 15.01 17.02
N ILE A 82 -7.95 14.37 16.47
CA ILE A 82 -7.92 12.91 16.23
C ILE A 82 -6.86 12.16 17.03
N PHE A 83 -6.04 12.85 17.82
CA PHE A 83 -5.04 12.23 18.68
C PHE A 83 -5.72 11.52 19.85
N SER A 84 -5.84 10.21 19.79
CA SER A 84 -6.29 9.37 20.91
C SER A 84 -5.18 8.53 21.52
N THR A 85 -4.08 8.35 20.81
CA THR A 85 -2.92 7.53 21.18
C THR A 85 -1.64 8.19 20.68
N ALA A 86 -0.51 7.55 20.92
CA ALA A 86 0.80 8.07 20.46
C ALA A 86 0.98 8.02 18.92
N SER A 87 0.13 7.31 18.18
CA SER A 87 0.07 7.34 16.72
C SER A 87 -1.37 7.34 16.24
N THR A 88 -1.62 7.94 15.09
CA THR A 88 -2.95 8.06 14.50
C THR A 88 -2.97 7.43 13.10
N GLY A 89 -3.99 6.61 12.82
CA GLY A 89 -4.17 5.93 11.54
C GLY A 89 -5.46 6.30 10.85
N GLY A 90 -5.46 6.18 9.53
CA GLY A 90 -6.57 6.43 8.63
C GLY A 90 -6.13 6.24 7.18
N ASN A 91 -6.81 6.87 6.25
CA ASN A 91 -6.40 6.86 4.85
C ASN A 91 -5.26 7.88 4.60
N VAL A 92 -4.53 7.67 3.52
CA VAL A 92 -3.62 8.70 3.00
C VAL A 92 -4.43 9.96 2.67
N PRO A 93 -4.03 11.16 3.10
CA PRO A 93 -4.72 12.40 2.73
C PRO A 93 -4.34 12.82 1.30
N TRP A 94 -4.87 12.10 0.30
CA TRP A 94 -4.44 12.15 -1.10
C TRP A 94 -4.70 13.50 -1.76
N VAL A 95 -5.77 14.20 -1.40
CA VAL A 95 -6.05 15.56 -1.90
C VAL A 95 -5.02 16.54 -1.38
N THR A 96 -4.70 16.47 -0.09
CA THR A 96 -3.66 17.34 0.53
C THR A 96 -2.28 17.11 -0.08
N LEU A 97 -1.95 15.85 -0.39
CA LEU A 97 -0.65 15.47 -0.92
C LEU A 97 -0.57 15.55 -2.47
N GLY A 98 -1.71 15.63 -3.15
CA GLY A 98 -1.76 15.62 -4.62
C GLY A 98 -1.32 14.30 -5.24
N VAL A 99 -1.68 13.17 -4.61
CA VAL A 99 -1.29 11.81 -5.01
C VAL A 99 -2.50 10.93 -5.29
N GLN A 100 -2.25 9.68 -5.74
CA GLN A 100 -3.31 8.67 -5.91
C GLN A 100 -3.87 8.24 -4.55
N GLY A 101 -5.21 8.21 -4.42
CA GLY A 101 -5.89 7.85 -3.17
C GLY A 101 -6.14 6.36 -3.01
N ASN A 102 -6.38 5.62 -4.11
CA ASN A 102 -6.77 4.22 -4.10
C ASN A 102 -5.80 3.34 -4.86
N ASP A 103 -5.67 2.11 -4.38
CA ASP A 103 -4.92 1.05 -5.03
C ASP A 103 -5.67 0.49 -6.28
N PRO A 104 -5.05 -0.39 -7.09
CA PRO A 104 -5.69 -0.99 -8.27
C PRO A 104 -6.94 -1.82 -7.96
N TRP A 105 -7.14 -2.25 -6.74
CA TRP A 105 -8.35 -2.96 -6.28
C TRP A 105 -9.41 -2.01 -5.69
N ASN A 106 -9.24 -0.68 -5.93
CA ASN A 106 -10.16 0.39 -5.51
C ASN A 106 -10.34 0.48 -3.99
N ARG A 107 -9.25 0.28 -3.24
CA ARG A 107 -9.20 0.49 -1.78
C ARG A 107 -8.29 1.65 -1.46
N PRO A 108 -8.64 2.48 -0.45
CA PRO A 108 -7.80 3.59 -0.06
C PRO A 108 -6.46 3.10 0.48
N TYR A 109 -5.37 3.76 0.07
CA TYR A 109 -4.07 3.59 0.71
C TYR A 109 -4.18 4.00 2.17
N GLN A 110 -3.65 3.16 3.05
CA GLN A 110 -3.67 3.37 4.48
C GLN A 110 -2.42 4.12 4.93
N TYR A 111 -2.59 4.95 5.94
CA TYR A 111 -1.55 5.80 6.47
C TYR A 111 -1.62 5.83 7.99
N ARG A 112 -0.47 5.64 8.65
CA ARG A 112 -0.35 5.83 10.08
C ARG A 112 0.84 6.70 10.40
N VAL A 113 0.62 7.76 11.18
CA VAL A 113 1.64 8.71 11.58
C VAL A 113 1.89 8.62 13.08
N ASN A 114 3.15 8.71 13.46
CA ASN A 114 3.54 8.97 14.84
C ASN A 114 3.23 10.42 15.17
N ASN A 115 2.41 10.65 16.21
CA ASN A 115 1.90 11.97 16.57
C ASN A 115 3.01 13.00 16.87
N ALA A 116 4.18 12.53 17.29
CA ALA A 116 5.34 13.40 17.49
C ALA A 116 5.84 14.06 16.19
N PHE A 117 5.53 13.49 15.02
CA PHE A 117 5.91 14.03 13.72
C PHE A 117 4.77 14.77 12.99
N SER A 118 3.57 14.74 13.50
CA SER A 118 2.42 15.44 12.92
C SER A 118 2.21 16.85 13.53
N THR A 119 3.10 17.25 14.40
CA THR A 119 3.29 18.62 14.88
C THR A 119 4.72 19.05 14.55
N THR A 120 5.06 20.33 14.77
CA THR A 120 6.45 20.80 14.61
C THR A 120 7.38 19.96 15.49
N PHE A 121 8.36 19.31 14.89
CA PHE A 121 9.30 18.42 15.55
C PHE A 121 10.74 18.93 15.43
N THR A 122 11.62 18.38 16.27
CA THR A 122 13.05 18.70 16.31
C THR A 122 13.89 17.44 16.17
N LEU A 123 15.20 17.57 16.04
CA LEU A 123 16.10 16.40 16.00
C LEU A 123 15.98 15.50 17.24
N SER A 124 15.62 16.06 18.40
CA SER A 124 15.39 15.29 19.63
C SER A 124 14.08 14.47 19.60
N THR A 125 13.12 14.81 18.73
CA THR A 125 11.87 14.07 18.58
C THR A 125 12.09 12.60 18.19
N ALA A 126 13.15 12.32 17.43
CA ALA A 126 13.52 10.95 17.07
C ALA A 126 13.79 10.02 18.26
N GLY A 127 14.17 10.58 19.42
CA GLY A 127 14.45 9.84 20.66
C GLY A 127 13.29 9.77 21.64
N SER A 128 12.25 10.59 21.47
CA SER A 128 11.12 10.61 22.39
C SER A 128 10.16 9.44 22.11
N GLY A 129 10.22 8.40 22.92
CA GLY A 129 9.60 7.08 22.72
C GLY A 129 8.07 6.99 22.84
N ALA A 130 7.31 8.07 22.68
CA ALA A 130 5.86 7.99 22.69
C ALA A 130 5.32 7.58 21.30
N GLY A 131 4.70 6.40 21.20
CA GLY A 131 4.05 5.92 20.00
C GLY A 131 4.99 5.45 18.90
N ILE A 132 5.95 4.64 19.24
CA ILE A 132 6.97 4.13 18.34
C ILE A 132 6.35 3.20 17.30
N LEU A 133 6.18 3.68 16.07
CA LEU A 133 5.87 2.82 14.94
C LEU A 133 7.07 1.93 14.62
N ARG A 134 6.81 0.65 14.44
CA ARG A 134 7.83 -0.36 14.15
C ARG A 134 7.41 -1.23 12.97
N VAL A 135 8.38 -1.66 12.20
CA VAL A 135 8.17 -2.58 11.09
C VAL A 135 8.99 -3.84 11.33
N TYR A 136 8.36 -4.99 11.21
CA TYR A 136 8.91 -6.31 11.48
C TYR A 136 8.88 -7.19 10.24
N THR A 137 9.61 -8.28 10.26
CA THR A 137 9.61 -9.30 9.18
C THR A 137 8.36 -10.19 9.22
N ASP A 138 7.80 -10.41 10.41
CA ASP A 138 6.65 -11.28 10.65
C ASP A 138 5.94 -10.93 11.97
N ASN A 139 4.80 -11.53 12.22
CA ASN A 139 3.98 -11.29 13.40
C ASN A 139 4.55 -11.87 14.72
N SER A 140 5.69 -12.58 14.69
CA SER A 140 6.40 -12.96 15.92
C SER A 140 7.06 -11.76 16.59
N LEU A 141 7.23 -10.65 15.85
CA LEU A 141 7.87 -9.40 16.27
C LEU A 141 9.32 -9.60 16.75
N ALA A 142 9.96 -10.69 16.33
CA ALA A 142 11.31 -11.03 16.74
C ALA A 142 12.39 -10.24 16.00
N LEU A 143 12.20 -10.02 14.71
CA LEU A 143 13.18 -9.33 13.86
C LEU A 143 12.60 -8.01 13.33
N THR A 144 13.18 -6.91 13.80
CA THR A 144 12.77 -5.56 13.43
C THR A 144 13.50 -5.08 12.18
N LEU A 145 12.75 -4.64 11.17
CA LEU A 145 13.27 -3.98 9.97
C LEU A 145 13.49 -2.48 10.20
N ALA A 146 12.58 -1.82 10.92
CA ALA A 146 12.68 -0.40 11.21
C ALA A 146 12.03 -0.06 12.56
N ASN A 147 12.68 0.79 13.33
CA ASN A 147 12.21 1.31 14.61
C ASN A 147 11.98 2.81 14.54
N ASN A 148 11.04 3.30 15.36
CA ASN A 148 10.76 4.71 15.54
C ASN A 148 10.55 5.44 14.21
N VAL A 149 9.79 4.80 13.30
CA VAL A 149 9.51 5.42 12.00
C VAL A 149 8.46 6.53 12.16
N PRO A 150 8.64 7.68 11.49
CA PRO A 150 7.69 8.79 11.52
C PRO A 150 6.30 8.43 11.02
N ALA A 151 6.23 7.58 9.99
CA ALA A 151 4.97 7.14 9.42
C ALA A 151 5.13 5.81 8.65
N VAL A 152 4.02 5.08 8.54
CA VAL A 152 3.86 3.89 7.71
C VAL A 152 2.72 4.11 6.74
N ILE A 153 2.92 3.69 5.49
CA ILE A 153 1.93 3.74 4.40
C ILE A 153 1.80 2.33 3.85
N TYR A 154 0.58 1.87 3.57
CA TYR A 154 0.43 0.52 3.03
C TYR A 154 -0.84 0.34 2.20
N SER A 155 -0.81 -0.68 1.34
CA SER A 155 -1.99 -1.29 0.71
C SER A 155 -2.19 -2.68 1.29
N SER A 156 -3.43 -3.03 1.55
CA SER A 156 -3.82 -4.37 2.01
C SER A 156 -3.89 -5.40 0.88
N GLY A 157 -3.25 -5.14 -0.25
CA GLY A 157 -3.15 -6.05 -1.37
C GLY A 157 -4.49 -6.47 -2.00
N LYS A 158 -4.48 -7.48 -2.82
CA LYS A 158 -5.66 -7.97 -3.56
C LYS A 158 -6.72 -8.57 -2.63
N ASN A 159 -6.29 -9.25 -1.56
CA ASN A 159 -7.17 -9.93 -0.62
C ASN A 159 -7.66 -9.03 0.54
N GLY A 160 -7.31 -7.76 0.57
CA GLY A 160 -7.59 -6.82 1.67
C GLY A 160 -9.06 -6.69 2.10
N ALA A 161 -10.02 -7.14 1.27
CA ALA A 161 -11.44 -7.21 1.64
C ALA A 161 -11.83 -8.50 2.40
N VAL A 162 -10.94 -9.50 2.44
CA VAL A 162 -11.23 -10.80 3.08
C VAL A 162 -11.20 -10.65 4.61
N GLN A 163 -12.24 -11.15 5.27
CA GLN A 163 -12.38 -11.16 6.72
C GLN A 163 -12.69 -12.58 7.22
N PRO A 164 -11.95 -13.15 8.20
CA PRO A 164 -10.72 -12.60 8.78
C PRO A 164 -9.58 -12.52 7.76
N PRO A 165 -8.50 -11.76 8.03
CA PRO A 165 -7.29 -11.77 7.21
C PRO A 165 -6.76 -13.17 6.96
N VAL A 166 -6.10 -13.37 5.79
CA VAL A 166 -5.62 -14.69 5.38
C VAL A 166 -4.50 -15.19 6.28
N SER A 167 -3.72 -14.29 6.86
CA SER A 167 -2.63 -14.63 7.78
C SER A 167 -2.56 -13.72 9.00
N ALA A 168 -1.84 -14.17 10.03
CA ALA A 168 -1.58 -13.38 11.20
C ALA A 168 -0.68 -12.15 10.90
N ASP A 169 0.19 -12.25 9.89
CA ASP A 169 1.02 -11.15 9.42
C ASP A 169 0.17 -10.03 8.80
N GLU A 170 -0.84 -10.38 7.98
CA GLU A 170 -1.78 -9.40 7.44
C GLU A 170 -2.69 -8.82 8.52
N LEU A 171 -3.08 -9.64 9.52
CA LEU A 171 -3.84 -9.15 10.67
C LEU A 171 -3.06 -8.06 11.42
N GLU A 172 -1.72 -8.19 11.48
CA GLU A 172 -0.85 -7.20 12.11
C GLU A 172 -0.88 -5.85 11.39
N ASN A 173 -1.04 -5.82 10.08
CA ASN A 173 -1.14 -4.59 9.31
C ASN A 173 -2.53 -3.96 9.31
N ARG A 174 -3.58 -4.76 9.49
CA ARG A 174 -4.95 -4.27 9.39
C ARG A 174 -5.35 -3.49 10.63
N THR A 175 -5.55 -2.22 10.44
CA THR A 175 -6.25 -1.39 11.41
C THR A 175 -7.75 -1.53 11.17
N THR A 176 -8.43 -2.42 11.87
CA THR A 176 -9.88 -2.27 12.01
C THR A 176 -10.14 -0.94 12.70
N ALA A 177 -10.99 -0.12 12.11
CA ALA A 177 -11.33 1.21 12.62
C ALA A 177 -11.52 1.15 14.15
N GLY A 178 -10.61 1.74 14.91
CA GLY A 178 -10.68 1.89 16.36
C GLY A 178 -10.06 0.80 17.22
N ALA A 179 -9.49 -0.31 16.69
CA ALA A 179 -9.12 -1.44 17.53
C ALA A 179 -7.60 -1.70 17.62
N LYS A 180 -6.77 -1.26 16.68
CA LYS A 180 -5.32 -1.48 16.79
C LYS A 180 -4.64 -0.35 17.56
N LEU A 181 -4.43 -0.56 18.85
CA LEU A 181 -3.71 0.38 19.72
C LEU A 181 -2.19 0.25 19.59
N ASP A 182 -1.70 -0.85 19.05
CA ASP A 182 -0.27 -1.04 18.85
C ASP A 182 0.24 -0.37 17.56
N ALA A 183 1.54 -0.21 17.50
CA ALA A 183 2.23 0.53 16.47
C ALA A 183 3.13 -0.39 15.63
N ASN A 184 2.78 -1.69 15.54
CA ASN A 184 3.57 -2.70 14.85
C ASN A 184 3.01 -2.96 13.45
N PHE A 185 3.89 -3.15 12.49
CA PHE A 185 3.56 -3.50 11.11
C PHE A 185 4.46 -4.63 10.66
N VAL A 186 3.99 -5.43 9.72
CA VAL A 186 4.77 -6.49 9.08
C VAL A 186 5.03 -6.10 7.62
N SER A 187 6.29 -6.21 7.21
CA SER A 187 6.70 -6.05 5.82
C SER A 187 7.57 -7.23 5.42
N ARG A 188 7.11 -8.00 4.44
CA ARG A 188 7.85 -9.14 3.89
C ARG A 188 7.55 -9.32 2.40
N GLU A 189 8.23 -10.26 1.79
CA GLU A 189 7.99 -10.60 0.40
C GLU A 189 6.60 -11.21 0.20
N PHE A 190 6.06 -10.96 -1.00
CA PHE A 190 4.79 -11.53 -1.44
C PHE A 190 4.75 -13.04 -1.31
N SER A 191 3.64 -13.56 -0.80
CA SER A 191 3.34 -14.99 -0.74
C SER A 191 1.83 -15.22 -0.92
N PRO A 192 1.36 -16.45 -1.15
CA PRO A 192 -0.08 -16.75 -1.25
C PRO A 192 -0.90 -16.36 -0.01
N THR A 193 -0.24 -16.17 1.14
CA THR A 193 -0.86 -15.82 2.43
C THR A 193 -0.47 -14.43 2.93
N PHE A 194 0.26 -13.66 2.13
CA PHE A 194 0.64 -12.29 2.48
C PHE A 194 0.83 -11.47 1.20
N ASP A 195 -0.06 -10.54 0.97
CA ASP A 195 -0.06 -9.72 -0.22
C ASP A 195 -0.06 -8.20 0.08
N ASP A 196 0.05 -7.83 1.35
CA ASP A 196 0.20 -6.45 1.77
C ASP A 196 1.52 -5.84 1.25
N VAL A 197 1.47 -4.59 0.86
CA VAL A 197 2.67 -3.81 0.50
C VAL A 197 2.83 -2.68 1.49
N VAL A 198 3.91 -2.72 2.27
CA VAL A 198 4.18 -1.77 3.36
C VAL A 198 5.43 -0.97 3.06
N VAL A 199 5.34 0.35 3.18
CA VAL A 199 6.43 1.31 3.02
C VAL A 199 6.43 2.25 4.22
N TRP A 200 7.58 2.76 4.63
CA TRP A 200 7.69 3.67 5.77
C TRP A 200 8.61 4.86 5.48
N ILE A 201 8.38 5.92 6.23
CA ILE A 201 9.24 7.09 6.25
C ILE A 201 10.47 6.77 7.10
N SER A 202 11.66 6.89 6.50
CA SER A 202 12.91 6.78 7.27
C SER A 202 13.16 8.08 8.06
N PRO A 203 13.34 8.00 9.39
CA PRO A 203 13.63 9.18 10.18
C PRO A 203 14.90 9.89 9.73
N ASN A 204 15.95 9.14 9.38
CA ASN A 204 17.22 9.70 8.94
C ASN A 204 17.09 10.48 7.62
N ILE A 205 16.29 9.96 6.67
CA ILE A 205 16.04 10.65 5.40
C ILE A 205 15.18 11.91 5.64
N LEU A 206 14.15 11.79 6.48
CA LEU A 206 13.29 12.92 6.82
C LEU A 206 14.12 14.07 7.44
N PHE A 207 14.90 13.79 8.47
CA PHE A 207 15.75 14.78 9.12
C PHE A 207 16.77 15.39 8.15
N ASN A 208 17.43 14.58 7.33
CA ASN A 208 18.38 15.07 6.34
C ASN A 208 17.72 16.06 5.37
N ARG A 209 16.54 15.75 4.85
CA ARG A 209 15.80 16.67 3.96
C ARG A 209 15.38 17.94 4.66
N MET A 210 14.93 17.85 5.91
CA MET A 210 14.50 18.99 6.71
C MET A 210 15.68 19.94 7.03
N VAL A 211 16.85 19.39 7.42
CA VAL A 211 18.08 20.16 7.66
C VAL A 211 18.57 20.81 6.36
N THR A 212 18.60 20.06 5.25
CA THR A 212 19.01 20.60 3.94
C THR A 212 18.09 21.74 3.47
N ALA A 213 16.82 21.68 3.82
CA ALA A 213 15.82 22.72 3.51
C ALA A 213 15.83 23.88 4.53
N GLY A 214 16.72 23.87 5.55
CA GLY A 214 16.79 24.91 6.59
C GLY A 214 15.58 24.94 7.54
N LYS A 215 14.83 23.83 7.65
CA LYS A 215 13.66 23.71 8.54
C LYS A 215 14.02 23.18 9.93
N LEU A 216 15.14 22.51 10.06
CA LEU A 216 15.73 22.08 11.32
C LEU A 216 17.15 22.62 11.44
N PRO A 217 17.59 22.99 12.67
CA PRO A 217 18.94 23.46 12.92
C PRO A 217 19.97 22.33 12.81
#